data_6476d5a21217b2c60206c5ac17d0263a
#
_entry.id   6476d5a21217b2c60206c5ac17d0263a
#
_cell.length_a   1.000
_cell.length_b   1.000
_cell.length_c   1.000
_cell.angle_alpha   90.00
_cell.angle_beta   90.00
_cell.angle_gamma   90.00
#
_symmetry.space_group_name_H-M   'P 1'
#
loop_
_entity.id
_entity.type
_entity.pdbx_description
1 polymer ?
#
loop_
_entity_poly.entity_id
_entity_poly.type
_entity_poly.pdbx_seq_one_letter_code
_entity_poly.pdbx_strand_id
1 'polypeptide(L)'
;MTPEKLRSIYGAPLKIAEQKIIDFLDPHCLSFIDNSTFLVLGTSDGENIDLSPKGDPRGNLAIVQDEKTILIADRHGNKRLDGLFNILKYPKVSLLFFITNVTETLRVKGNAEVTDDITYLNKFQINGKNPKTVTKIKVDKAFIHCGKALVRGNMWDHNTWPKERPIAPIYQIIRDQTGQKVHTIDQGQIEKEYKEEIDLG
;
A
#
# COMPACT_ATOMS: atom_id res chain seq x y z
N MET A 1 11.71 18.71 -21.93
CA MET A 1 11.19 19.50 -20.78
C MET A 1 12.32 19.59 -19.77
N THR A 2 12.64 20.80 -19.23
CA THR A 2 13.65 20.98 -18.18
C THR A 2 12.99 21.33 -16.83
N PRO A 3 13.67 21.15 -15.69
CA PRO A 3 13.15 21.57 -14.37
C PRO A 3 12.75 23.06 -14.33
N GLU A 4 13.56 23.94 -14.96
CA GLU A 4 13.31 25.39 -15.02
C GLU A 4 12.04 25.71 -15.82
N LYS A 5 11.83 24.99 -16.96
CA LYS A 5 10.62 25.13 -17.76
C LYS A 5 9.38 24.68 -17.00
N LEU A 6 9.46 23.53 -16.28
CA LEU A 6 8.38 23.10 -15.39
C LEU A 6 8.08 24.16 -14.32
N ARG A 7 9.10 24.70 -13.69
CA ARG A 7 8.95 25.73 -12.67
C ARG A 7 8.33 27.01 -13.21
N SER A 8 8.64 27.39 -14.45
CA SER A 8 8.05 28.55 -15.09
C SER A 8 6.54 28.37 -15.40
N ILE A 9 6.09 27.12 -15.64
CA ILE A 9 4.69 26.80 -15.88
C ILE A 9 3.87 26.76 -14.59
N TYR A 10 4.41 26.12 -13.55
CA TYR A 10 3.67 25.84 -12.31
C TYR A 10 3.92 26.87 -11.19
N GLY A 11 4.91 27.73 -11.34
CA GLY A 11 5.33 28.67 -10.29
C GLY A 11 6.02 27.98 -9.10
N ALA A 12 6.32 28.74 -8.05
CA ALA A 12 6.88 28.21 -6.81
C ALA A 12 5.83 27.42 -6.00
N PRO A 13 6.22 26.37 -5.23
CA PRO A 13 5.29 25.70 -4.34
C PRO A 13 4.79 26.64 -3.25
N LEU A 14 3.57 26.42 -2.78
CA LEU A 14 3.07 27.13 -1.60
C LEU A 14 3.94 26.77 -0.39
N LYS A 15 4.35 27.75 0.40
CA LYS A 15 5.18 27.56 1.59
C LYS A 15 4.61 26.49 2.54
N ILE A 16 3.30 26.49 2.76
CA ILE A 16 2.62 25.51 3.61
C ILE A 16 2.73 24.07 3.04
N ALA A 17 2.82 23.89 1.72
CA ALA A 17 2.96 22.57 1.11
C ALA A 17 4.35 21.96 1.34
N GLU A 18 5.36 22.78 1.56
CA GLU A 18 6.71 22.35 1.94
C GLU A 18 6.83 22.16 3.45
N GLN A 19 6.30 23.10 4.24
CA GLN A 19 6.42 23.09 5.70
C GLN A 19 5.68 21.94 6.38
N LYS A 20 4.61 21.40 5.77
CA LYS A 20 3.87 20.25 6.32
C LYS A 20 4.62 18.90 6.20
N ILE A 21 5.74 18.86 5.50
CA ILE A 21 6.57 17.66 5.39
C ILE A 21 7.41 17.55 6.65
N ILE A 22 7.13 16.53 7.45
CA ILE A 22 7.82 16.24 8.69
C ILE A 22 8.66 14.98 8.54
N ASP A 23 9.64 14.79 9.40
CA ASP A 23 10.56 13.66 9.37
C ASP A 23 10.26 12.59 10.45
N PHE A 24 9.07 12.67 11.05
CA PHE A 24 8.54 11.74 12.06
C PHE A 24 7.03 11.54 11.89
N LEU A 25 6.45 10.64 12.65
CA LEU A 25 5.02 10.38 12.69
C LEU A 25 4.41 11.14 13.87
N ASP A 26 3.73 12.23 13.59
CA ASP A 26 2.99 13.00 14.58
C ASP A 26 1.66 12.29 14.98
N PRO A 27 0.93 12.77 15.99
CA PRO A 27 -0.34 12.16 16.39
C PRO A 27 -1.37 12.04 15.26
N HIS A 28 -1.36 12.93 14.26
CA HIS A 28 -2.25 12.87 13.10
C HIS A 28 -1.84 11.73 12.15
N CYS A 29 -0.55 11.55 11.92
CA CYS A 29 -0.03 10.41 11.17
C CYS A 29 -0.35 9.07 11.85
N LEU A 30 -0.18 8.99 13.19
CA LEU A 30 -0.54 7.80 13.97
C LEU A 30 -2.01 7.46 13.84
N SER A 31 -2.90 8.45 14.03
CA SER A 31 -4.34 8.27 13.86
C SER A 31 -4.70 7.85 12.44
N PHE A 32 -4.03 8.40 11.41
CA PHE A 32 -4.26 8.03 10.02
C PHE A 32 -3.90 6.57 9.75
N ILE A 33 -2.73 6.14 10.21
CA ILE A 33 -2.24 4.76 10.02
C ILE A 33 -3.17 3.77 10.73
N ASP A 34 -3.55 4.03 11.98
CA ASP A 34 -4.42 3.17 12.78
C ASP A 34 -5.82 2.98 12.14
N ASN A 35 -6.33 4.01 11.46
CA ASN A 35 -7.62 3.96 10.78
C ASN A 35 -7.56 3.43 9.33
N SER A 36 -6.36 3.21 8.77
CA SER A 36 -6.19 2.71 7.43
C SER A 36 -6.38 1.20 7.36
N THR A 37 -7.06 0.75 6.31
CA THR A 37 -7.23 -0.68 5.97
C THR A 37 -6.57 -1.06 4.65
N PHE A 38 -6.02 -0.06 3.95
CA PHE A 38 -5.38 -0.25 2.65
C PHE A 38 -4.22 0.75 2.48
N LEU A 39 -3.14 0.26 1.89
CA LEU A 39 -2.03 1.09 1.44
C LEU A 39 -1.44 0.57 0.13
N VAL A 40 -0.73 1.43 -0.58
CA VAL A 40 0.15 1.05 -1.69
C VAL A 40 1.59 1.22 -1.23
N LEU A 41 2.37 0.14 -1.33
CA LEU A 41 3.81 0.12 -1.09
C LEU A 41 4.55 0.22 -2.42
N GLY A 42 5.30 1.30 -2.61
CA GLY A 42 6.21 1.49 -3.74
C GLY A 42 7.62 1.09 -3.36
N THR A 43 8.23 0.25 -4.18
CA THR A 43 9.61 -0.25 -4.04
C THR A 43 10.36 -0.09 -5.36
N SER A 44 11.69 -0.16 -5.32
CA SER A 44 12.51 -0.09 -6.52
C SER A 44 13.74 -0.98 -6.37
N ASP A 45 14.22 -1.53 -7.47
CA ASP A 45 15.51 -2.21 -7.54
C ASP A 45 16.66 -1.27 -7.97
N GLY A 46 16.37 0.04 -8.09
CA GLY A 46 17.27 1.07 -8.59
C GLY A 46 17.05 1.43 -10.06
N GLU A 47 16.43 0.55 -10.84
CA GLU A 47 16.11 0.75 -12.26
C GLU A 47 14.60 0.76 -12.50
N ASN A 48 13.89 -0.21 -11.93
CA ASN A 48 12.45 -0.38 -12.06
C ASN A 48 11.75 0.02 -10.77
N ILE A 49 10.45 0.33 -10.88
CA ILE A 49 9.59 0.65 -9.75
C ILE A 49 8.40 -0.30 -9.77
N ASP A 50 8.13 -0.93 -8.62
CA ASP A 50 6.97 -1.78 -8.40
C ASP A 50 6.04 -1.18 -7.35
N LEU A 51 4.74 -1.43 -7.53
CA LEU A 51 3.70 -1.04 -6.60
C LEU A 51 2.96 -2.29 -6.10
N SER A 52 2.90 -2.46 -4.80
CA SER A 52 2.19 -3.57 -4.16
C SER A 52 1.02 -3.05 -3.33
N PRO A 53 -0.22 -3.47 -3.59
CA PRO A 53 -1.33 -3.24 -2.67
C PRO A 53 -1.11 -4.07 -1.41
N LYS A 54 -1.39 -3.47 -0.25
CA LYS A 54 -1.42 -4.14 1.05
C LYS A 54 -2.75 -3.81 1.72
N GLY A 55 -3.40 -4.81 2.27
CA GLY A 55 -4.68 -4.65 2.95
C GLY A 55 -4.75 -5.57 4.17
N ASP A 56 -5.28 -5.04 5.27
CA ASP A 56 -5.54 -5.76 6.51
C ASP A 56 -6.68 -5.06 7.28
N PRO A 57 -7.33 -5.73 8.22
CA PRO A 57 -8.27 -5.08 9.11
C PRO A 57 -7.64 -3.87 9.82
N ARG A 58 -8.49 -2.92 10.20
CA ARG A 58 -8.10 -1.74 10.95
C ARG A 58 -7.23 -2.11 12.16
N GLY A 59 -6.13 -1.39 12.36
CA GLY A 59 -5.14 -1.63 13.42
C GLY A 59 -4.12 -2.74 13.09
N ASN A 60 -4.32 -3.52 12.01
CA ASN A 60 -3.41 -4.61 11.63
C ASN A 60 -2.63 -4.34 10.34
N LEU A 61 -3.04 -3.34 9.54
CA LEU A 61 -2.38 -3.02 8.27
C LEU A 61 -0.92 -2.61 8.48
N ALA A 62 -0.67 -1.79 9.48
CA ALA A 62 0.66 -1.35 9.85
C ALA A 62 0.71 -1.06 11.35
N ILE A 63 1.80 -1.43 11.99
CA ILE A 63 2.04 -1.15 13.41
C ILE A 63 3.12 -0.09 13.51
N VAL A 64 2.78 1.02 14.17
CA VAL A 64 3.78 2.05 14.49
C VAL A 64 4.47 1.63 15.80
N GLN A 65 5.78 1.39 15.71
CA GLN A 65 6.58 0.98 16.86
C GLN A 65 7.04 2.19 17.68
N ASP A 66 7.38 3.26 16.99
CA ASP A 66 7.79 4.57 17.52
C ASP A 66 7.55 5.64 16.45
N GLU A 67 7.83 6.91 16.77
CA GLU A 67 7.61 8.04 15.85
C GLU A 67 8.41 7.97 14.53
N LYS A 68 9.36 7.05 14.43
CA LYS A 68 10.25 6.88 13.25
C LYS A 68 10.15 5.50 12.61
N THR A 69 9.35 4.57 13.15
CA THR A 69 9.36 3.17 12.72
C THR A 69 7.98 2.62 12.48
N ILE A 70 7.74 2.15 11.24
CA ILE A 70 6.53 1.44 10.84
C ILE A 70 6.88 -0.01 10.50
N LEU A 71 6.03 -0.93 10.95
CA LEU A 71 6.08 -2.36 10.60
C LEU A 71 4.91 -2.70 9.71
N ILE A 72 5.12 -3.53 8.67
CA ILE A 72 4.09 -4.05 7.77
C ILE A 72 4.32 -5.54 7.59
N ALA A 73 3.28 -6.36 7.83
CA ALA A 73 3.36 -7.79 7.59
C ALA A 73 3.37 -8.14 6.09
N ASP A 74 4.12 -9.16 5.71
CA ASP A 74 3.97 -9.78 4.40
C ASP A 74 3.01 -10.96 4.50
N ARG A 75 1.77 -10.73 4.09
CA ARG A 75 0.69 -11.72 4.10
C ARG A 75 0.85 -12.73 2.97
N HIS A 76 0.15 -13.86 3.08
CA HIS A 76 0.12 -14.86 2.02
C HIS A 76 -0.32 -14.26 0.68
N GLY A 77 0.34 -14.65 -0.41
CA GLY A 77 0.08 -14.13 -1.76
C GLY A 77 0.68 -15.03 -2.84
N ASN A 78 0.89 -14.48 -4.04
CA ASN A 78 1.32 -15.19 -5.24
C ASN A 78 2.79 -15.66 -5.27
N LYS A 79 3.56 -15.41 -4.21
CA LYS A 79 4.98 -15.80 -4.06
C LYS A 79 5.95 -15.15 -5.07
N ARG A 80 5.57 -14.10 -5.76
CA ARG A 80 6.49 -13.38 -6.67
C ARG A 80 7.59 -12.66 -5.91
N LEU A 81 7.27 -12.06 -4.76
CA LEU A 81 8.20 -11.39 -3.84
C LEU A 81 8.94 -10.17 -4.44
N ASP A 82 8.49 -9.63 -5.57
CA ASP A 82 9.17 -8.55 -6.30
C ASP A 82 9.52 -7.39 -5.38
N GLY A 83 8.56 -6.90 -4.58
CA GLY A 83 8.77 -5.81 -3.63
C GLY A 83 9.78 -6.14 -2.53
N LEU A 84 9.84 -7.40 -2.06
CA LEU A 84 10.82 -7.82 -1.05
C LEU A 84 12.23 -7.89 -1.64
N PHE A 85 12.38 -8.46 -2.84
CA PHE A 85 13.66 -8.46 -3.55
C PHE A 85 14.15 -7.04 -3.86
N ASN A 86 13.25 -6.12 -4.23
CA ASN A 86 13.60 -4.72 -4.43
C ASN A 86 14.16 -4.09 -3.17
N ILE A 87 13.52 -4.30 -2.01
CA ILE A 87 13.99 -3.78 -0.72
C ILE A 87 15.37 -4.30 -0.36
N LEU A 88 15.66 -5.59 -0.61
CA LEU A 88 16.98 -6.17 -0.37
C LEU A 88 18.08 -5.55 -1.23
N LYS A 89 17.73 -5.13 -2.46
CA LYS A 89 18.65 -4.50 -3.41
C LYS A 89 18.75 -2.99 -3.20
N TYR A 90 17.61 -2.33 -2.97
CA TYR A 90 17.51 -0.88 -2.81
C TYR A 90 16.45 -0.53 -1.76
N PRO A 91 16.84 -0.15 -0.54
CA PRO A 91 15.94 -0.08 0.60
C PRO A 91 14.95 1.11 0.59
N LYS A 92 14.96 1.97 -0.43
CA LYS A 92 14.07 3.13 -0.50
C LYS A 92 12.64 2.71 -0.82
N VAL A 93 11.71 3.14 0.01
CA VAL A 93 10.28 2.83 -0.14
C VAL A 93 9.41 4.10 -0.03
N SER A 94 8.23 4.01 -0.60
CA SER A 94 7.18 5.02 -0.43
C SER A 94 5.85 4.32 -0.16
N LEU A 95 5.12 4.82 0.84
CA LEU A 95 3.81 4.33 1.25
C LEU A 95 2.75 5.39 0.96
N LEU A 96 1.60 4.95 0.50
CA LEU A 96 0.41 5.78 0.35
C LEU A 96 -0.75 5.08 1.07
N PHE A 97 -1.13 5.60 2.23
CA PHE A 97 -2.22 5.07 3.05
C PHE A 97 -3.56 5.69 2.66
N PHE A 98 -4.61 4.87 2.76
CA PHE A 98 -6.00 5.26 2.49
C PHE A 98 -6.90 4.86 3.65
N ILE A 99 -7.87 5.73 3.94
CA ILE A 99 -9.00 5.44 4.83
C ILE A 99 -10.26 5.48 3.97
N THR A 100 -11.10 4.46 4.06
CA THR A 100 -12.38 4.42 3.33
C THR A 100 -13.20 5.65 3.66
N ASN A 101 -13.74 6.31 2.64
CA ASN A 101 -14.56 7.52 2.74
C ASN A 101 -13.83 8.77 3.29
N VAL A 102 -12.49 8.75 3.34
CA VAL A 102 -11.66 9.94 3.61
C VAL A 102 -10.89 10.28 2.35
N THR A 103 -10.98 11.54 1.91
CA THR A 103 -10.40 11.96 0.63
C THR A 103 -8.90 12.25 0.71
N GLU A 104 -8.40 12.61 1.88
CA GLU A 104 -6.97 12.78 2.13
C GLU A 104 -6.25 11.43 2.08
N THR A 105 -4.95 11.46 1.81
CA THR A 105 -4.06 10.31 1.93
C THR A 105 -2.84 10.66 2.78
N LEU A 106 -2.27 9.69 3.49
CA LEU A 106 -0.99 9.87 4.16
C LEU A 106 0.11 9.28 3.29
N ARG A 107 1.11 10.11 2.98
CA ARG A 107 2.33 9.65 2.30
C ARG A 107 3.47 9.56 3.28
N VAL A 108 4.13 8.40 3.29
CA VAL A 108 5.36 8.16 4.05
C VAL A 108 6.46 7.72 3.11
N LYS A 109 7.68 8.21 3.32
CA LYS A 109 8.89 7.75 2.64
C LYS A 109 9.90 7.29 3.67
N GLY A 110 10.69 6.29 3.34
CA GLY A 110 11.68 5.78 4.27
C GLY A 110 12.62 4.75 3.67
N ASN A 111 13.38 4.13 4.56
CA ASN A 111 14.25 3.02 4.26
C ASN A 111 13.68 1.77 4.92
N ALA A 112 13.56 0.69 4.16
CA ALA A 112 12.97 -0.56 4.61
C ALA A 112 14.04 -1.66 4.76
N GLU A 113 13.81 -2.56 5.69
CA GLU A 113 14.48 -3.85 5.82
C GLU A 113 13.43 -4.95 5.92
N VAL A 114 13.72 -6.13 5.41
CA VAL A 114 12.89 -7.33 5.56
C VAL A 114 13.47 -8.19 6.67
N THR A 115 12.63 -8.62 7.60
CA THR A 115 13.04 -9.44 8.75
C THR A 115 12.08 -10.59 8.99
N ASP A 116 12.60 -11.71 9.50
CA ASP A 116 11.88 -12.87 10.02
C ASP A 116 11.98 -13.00 11.54
N ASP A 117 12.41 -11.92 12.23
CA ASP A 117 12.50 -11.89 13.69
C ASP A 117 11.14 -12.15 14.31
N ILE A 118 11.05 -13.20 15.13
CA ILE A 118 9.83 -13.67 15.79
C ILE A 118 9.16 -12.60 16.65
N THR A 119 9.94 -11.65 17.20
CA THR A 119 9.39 -10.56 18.03
C THR A 119 8.52 -9.60 17.20
N TYR A 120 8.82 -9.42 15.92
CA TYR A 120 8.01 -8.65 14.99
C TYR A 120 6.88 -9.49 14.40
N LEU A 121 7.14 -10.75 14.02
CA LEU A 121 6.13 -11.64 13.46
C LEU A 121 4.94 -11.81 14.41
N ASN A 122 5.19 -12.01 15.72
CA ASN A 122 4.16 -12.19 16.73
C ASN A 122 3.21 -11.00 16.88
N LYS A 123 3.62 -9.79 16.49
CA LYS A 123 2.76 -8.61 16.52
C LYS A 123 1.64 -8.65 15.47
N PHE A 124 1.81 -9.46 14.42
CA PHE A 124 0.89 -9.57 13.28
C PHE A 124 0.16 -10.91 13.22
N GLN A 125 0.15 -11.66 14.30
CA GLN A 125 -0.49 -12.96 14.35
C GLN A 125 -2.00 -12.85 14.08
N ILE A 126 -2.52 -13.70 13.18
CA ILE A 126 -3.95 -13.88 12.91
C ILE A 126 -4.26 -15.37 13.10
N ASN A 127 -5.30 -15.68 13.86
CA ASN A 127 -5.74 -17.06 14.14
C ASN A 127 -4.60 -18.00 14.59
N GLY A 128 -3.65 -17.48 15.38
CA GLY A 128 -2.49 -18.26 15.86
C GLY A 128 -1.37 -18.43 14.85
N LYS A 129 -1.47 -17.82 13.65
CA LYS A 129 -0.45 -17.91 12.60
C LYS A 129 0.27 -16.59 12.41
N ASN A 130 1.59 -16.66 12.32
CA ASN A 130 2.46 -15.52 12.02
C ASN A 130 2.60 -15.31 10.51
N PRO A 131 2.80 -14.06 10.03
CA PRO A 131 3.32 -13.83 8.69
C PRO A 131 4.72 -14.44 8.55
N LYS A 132 5.20 -14.61 7.31
CA LYS A 132 6.55 -15.16 7.07
C LYS A 132 7.64 -14.15 7.30
N THR A 133 7.37 -12.89 6.97
CA THR A 133 8.30 -11.77 7.14
C THR A 133 7.53 -10.51 7.51
N VAL A 134 8.27 -9.55 8.06
CA VAL A 134 7.83 -8.19 8.32
C VAL A 134 8.77 -7.22 7.61
N THR A 135 8.19 -6.25 6.92
CA THR A 135 8.93 -5.10 6.40
C THR A 135 8.97 -4.03 7.48
N LYS A 136 10.15 -3.72 7.99
CA LYS A 136 10.38 -2.64 8.97
C LYS A 136 10.89 -1.42 8.25
N ILE A 137 10.23 -0.28 8.42
CA ILE A 137 10.47 0.94 7.68
C ILE A 137 10.88 2.05 8.63
N LYS A 138 12.11 2.57 8.45
CA LYS A 138 12.57 3.79 9.11
C LYS A 138 12.07 4.99 8.31
N VAL A 139 11.26 5.83 8.94
CA VAL A 139 10.63 7.00 8.33
C VAL A 139 11.65 8.12 8.09
N ASP A 140 11.74 8.56 6.84
CA ASP A 140 12.51 9.74 6.44
C ASP A 140 11.60 10.97 6.34
N LYS A 141 10.37 10.80 5.81
CA LYS A 141 9.40 11.89 5.60
C LYS A 141 7.96 11.37 5.70
N ALA A 142 7.09 12.17 6.31
CA ALA A 142 5.65 11.93 6.35
C ALA A 142 4.87 13.22 6.09
N PHE A 143 3.73 13.14 5.41
CA PHE A 143 2.80 14.27 5.25
C PHE A 143 1.43 13.82 4.74
N ILE A 144 0.40 14.54 5.17
CA ILE A 144 -0.97 14.38 4.63
C ILE A 144 -1.03 15.04 3.25
N HIS A 145 -1.51 14.28 2.26
CA HIS A 145 -1.73 14.73 0.90
C HIS A 145 -3.19 15.13 0.71
N CYS A 146 -3.45 16.18 -0.09
CA CYS A 146 -4.80 16.70 -0.30
C CYS A 146 -5.69 15.69 -1.05
N GLY A 147 -6.99 15.75 -0.76
CA GLY A 147 -8.00 14.85 -1.33
C GLY A 147 -8.45 15.13 -2.77
N LYS A 148 -7.90 16.16 -3.43
CA LYS A 148 -8.38 16.61 -4.77
C LYS A 148 -8.42 15.50 -5.82
N ALA A 149 -7.48 14.55 -5.77
CA ALA A 149 -7.42 13.44 -6.73
C ALA A 149 -8.59 12.48 -6.51
N LEU A 150 -8.85 12.07 -5.28
CA LEU A 150 -9.93 11.15 -4.92
C LEU A 150 -11.31 11.78 -5.15
N VAL A 151 -11.45 13.09 -4.84
CA VAL A 151 -12.67 13.85 -5.13
C VAL A 151 -12.92 13.92 -6.63
N ARG A 152 -11.91 14.27 -7.44
CA ARG A 152 -12.06 14.35 -8.91
C ARG A 152 -12.37 13.00 -9.53
N GLY A 153 -11.85 11.91 -8.98
CA GLY A 153 -12.09 10.54 -9.42
C GLY A 153 -13.36 9.93 -8.84
N ASN A 154 -14.13 10.66 -8.03
CA ASN A 154 -15.32 10.16 -7.33
C ASN A 154 -15.08 8.84 -6.57
N MET A 155 -13.84 8.67 -6.04
CA MET A 155 -13.39 7.38 -5.50
C MET A 155 -14.31 6.84 -4.40
N TRP A 156 -14.87 7.72 -3.57
CA TRP A 156 -15.74 7.36 -2.44
C TRP A 156 -17.23 7.68 -2.69
N ASP A 157 -17.60 8.14 -3.88
CA ASP A 157 -19.02 8.36 -4.23
C ASP A 157 -19.64 7.06 -4.75
N HIS A 158 -20.31 6.33 -3.86
CA HIS A 158 -20.97 5.06 -4.17
C HIS A 158 -22.04 5.16 -5.27
N ASN A 159 -22.59 6.36 -5.52
CA ASN A 159 -23.57 6.56 -6.59
C ASN A 159 -22.95 6.47 -7.99
N THR A 160 -21.64 6.65 -8.09
CA THR A 160 -20.88 6.56 -9.36
C THR A 160 -20.27 5.18 -9.59
N TRP A 161 -20.38 4.28 -8.63
CA TRP A 161 -19.77 2.96 -8.76
C TRP A 161 -20.55 2.11 -9.78
N PRO A 162 -19.85 1.32 -10.63
CA PRO A 162 -20.51 0.41 -11.55
C PRO A 162 -21.41 -0.58 -10.80
N LYS A 163 -22.64 -0.76 -11.30
CA LYS A 163 -23.58 -1.74 -10.72
C LYS A 163 -23.15 -3.16 -10.97
N GLU A 164 -22.43 -3.38 -12.06
CA GLU A 164 -21.88 -4.68 -12.46
C GLU A 164 -20.37 -4.57 -12.63
N ARG A 165 -19.66 -5.67 -12.53
CA ARG A 165 -18.22 -5.71 -12.75
C ARG A 165 -17.87 -5.25 -14.17
N PRO A 166 -17.11 -4.14 -14.37
CA PRO A 166 -16.87 -3.57 -15.70
C PRO A 166 -15.71 -4.23 -16.47
N ILE A 167 -15.04 -5.23 -15.88
CA ILE A 167 -13.91 -5.95 -16.47
C ILE A 167 -14.17 -7.47 -16.44
N ALA A 168 -13.51 -8.21 -17.32
CA ALA A 168 -13.60 -9.67 -17.35
C ALA A 168 -13.14 -10.29 -16.01
N PRO A 169 -13.62 -11.51 -15.67
CA PRO A 169 -13.10 -12.26 -14.53
C PRO A 169 -11.60 -12.48 -14.62
N ILE A 170 -10.91 -12.51 -13.46
CA ILE A 170 -9.44 -12.56 -13.42
C ILE A 170 -8.85 -13.75 -14.19
N TYR A 171 -9.44 -14.95 -14.10
CA TYR A 171 -8.95 -16.12 -14.83
C TYR A 171 -9.11 -16.01 -16.35
N GLN A 172 -10.15 -15.32 -16.83
CA GLN A 172 -10.27 -15.01 -18.23
C GLN A 172 -9.13 -14.10 -18.69
N ILE A 173 -8.84 -13.03 -17.92
CA ILE A 173 -7.74 -12.11 -18.21
C ILE A 173 -6.40 -12.86 -18.27
N ILE A 174 -6.11 -13.70 -17.26
CA ILE A 174 -4.88 -14.49 -17.20
C ILE A 174 -4.78 -15.44 -18.41
N ARG A 175 -5.86 -16.16 -18.74
CA ARG A 175 -5.89 -17.04 -19.90
C ARG A 175 -5.59 -16.30 -21.19
N ASP A 176 -6.24 -15.17 -21.40
CA ASP A 176 -6.12 -14.39 -22.62
C ASP A 176 -4.70 -13.79 -22.78
N GLN A 177 -4.05 -13.43 -21.66
CA GLN A 177 -2.69 -12.89 -21.62
C GLN A 177 -1.60 -13.97 -21.74
N THR A 178 -1.83 -15.16 -21.21
CA THR A 178 -0.80 -16.22 -21.14
C THR A 178 -0.96 -17.30 -22.17
N GLY A 179 -2.14 -17.43 -22.79
CA GLY A 179 -2.49 -18.55 -23.66
C GLY A 179 -2.66 -19.89 -22.93
N GLN A 180 -2.56 -19.91 -21.60
CA GLN A 180 -2.68 -21.12 -20.81
C GLN A 180 -4.15 -21.49 -20.56
N LYS A 181 -4.45 -22.80 -20.55
CA LYS A 181 -5.75 -23.30 -20.13
C LYS A 181 -5.85 -23.20 -18.60
N VAL A 182 -6.35 -22.06 -18.10
CA VAL A 182 -6.69 -21.88 -16.70
C VAL A 182 -8.15 -22.28 -16.51
N HIS A 183 -8.46 -23.03 -15.44
CA HIS A 183 -9.84 -23.36 -15.10
C HIS A 183 -10.67 -22.07 -14.96
N THR A 184 -11.81 -22.03 -15.67
CA THR A 184 -12.78 -20.95 -15.55
C THR A 184 -13.56 -21.14 -14.25
N ILE A 185 -13.14 -20.47 -13.21
CA ILE A 185 -13.90 -20.34 -11.98
C ILE A 185 -14.68 -19.02 -12.05
N ASP A 186 -15.92 -19.03 -11.58
CA ASP A 186 -16.73 -17.83 -11.48
C ASP A 186 -16.06 -16.80 -10.55
N GLN A 187 -16.18 -15.51 -10.86
CA GLN A 187 -15.57 -14.43 -10.06
C GLN A 187 -16.06 -14.45 -8.60
N GLY A 188 -17.34 -14.77 -8.37
CA GLY A 188 -17.90 -14.88 -7.01
C GLY A 188 -17.27 -16.01 -6.21
N GLN A 189 -16.96 -17.13 -6.86
CA GLN A 189 -16.23 -18.24 -6.24
C GLN A 189 -14.79 -17.84 -5.88
N ILE A 190 -14.10 -17.09 -6.74
CA ILE A 190 -12.76 -16.56 -6.46
C ILE A 190 -12.77 -15.64 -5.24
N GLU A 191 -13.73 -14.72 -5.16
CA GLU A 191 -13.86 -13.81 -4.03
C GLU A 191 -14.18 -14.53 -2.71
N LYS A 192 -14.90 -15.65 -2.79
CA LYS A 192 -15.13 -16.53 -1.64
C LYS A 192 -13.82 -17.21 -1.20
N GLU A 193 -13.07 -17.78 -2.14
CA GLU A 193 -11.76 -18.40 -1.88
C GLU A 193 -10.77 -17.38 -1.26
N TYR A 194 -10.73 -16.15 -1.77
CA TYR A 194 -9.90 -15.08 -1.17
C TYR A 194 -10.27 -14.80 0.30
N LYS A 195 -11.58 -14.79 0.63
CA LYS A 195 -12.01 -14.60 2.02
C LYS A 195 -11.59 -15.76 2.92
N GLU A 196 -11.72 -17.00 2.42
CA GLU A 196 -11.29 -18.21 3.14
C GLU A 196 -9.76 -18.22 3.33
N GLU A 197 -8.96 -17.77 2.33
CA GLU A 197 -7.51 -17.65 2.43
C GLU A 197 -7.06 -16.57 3.43
N ILE A 198 -7.77 -15.45 3.51
CA ILE A 198 -7.48 -14.38 4.49
C ILE A 198 -7.59 -14.91 5.92
N ASP A 199 -8.57 -15.78 6.19
CA ASP A 199 -8.77 -16.40 7.50
C ASP A 199 -7.70 -17.46 7.85
N LEU A 200 -6.89 -17.87 6.88
CA LEU A 200 -5.81 -18.84 7.08
C LEU A 200 -4.46 -18.22 7.51
N GLY A 201 -4.34 -16.89 7.48
CA GLY A 201 -3.14 -16.14 7.92
C GLY A 201 -2.03 -16.11 6.89
#